data_5c9bef3daef49d00f2c839011409be3f
#
_entry.id   5c9bef3daef49d00f2c839011409be3f
#
_cell.length_a   1.000
_cell.length_b   1.000
_cell.length_c   1.000
_cell.angle_alpha   90.00
_cell.angle_beta   90.00
_cell.angle_gamma   90.00
#
_symmetry.space_group_name_H-M   'P 1'
#
loop_
_entity.id
_entity.type
_entity.pdbx_description
1 polymer ?
#
loop_
_entity_poly.entity_id
_entity_poly.type
_entity_poly.pdbx_seq_one_letter_code
_entity_poly.pdbx_strand_id
1 'polypeptide(L)'
;MFSLQRLLGKEDKFFTLLEASAHQAHTSVQALVKFTKALDQQVHLDEFVHSRRKDKEITQEISEAVYTTFITALEREDIEQLSNALYKIPKTVEKFSERVLLAPQHVRGIDFSTQISLLERATNTLHDMVKSLRDGMDLERVKDLNEKLQYLEGEADKQMMVLYKDLFSGMHEPLQVIVLKDLYELLEKVIDRCRDAGNVISHIVLKNS
;
A
#
# COMPACT_ATOMS: atom_id res chain seq x y z
N MET A 1 22.66 -26.75 -22.66
CA MET A 1 23.21 -25.36 -22.71
C MET A 1 22.08 -24.42 -22.23
N PHE A 2 22.10 -23.98 -20.98
CA PHE A 2 21.12 -23.00 -20.47
C PHE A 2 21.46 -21.64 -21.11
N SER A 3 20.55 -21.10 -21.90
CA SER A 3 20.74 -19.81 -22.57
C SER A 3 20.78 -18.67 -21.53
N LEU A 4 21.82 -17.84 -21.55
CA LEU A 4 21.93 -16.62 -20.73
C LEU A 4 20.68 -15.72 -20.86
N GLN A 5 20.08 -15.66 -22.07
CA GLN A 5 18.83 -14.93 -22.33
C GLN A 5 17.62 -15.48 -21.54
N ARG A 6 17.59 -16.80 -21.24
CA ARG A 6 16.55 -17.39 -20.39
C ARG A 6 16.75 -17.04 -18.91
N LEU A 7 18.00 -16.86 -18.49
CA LEU A 7 18.33 -16.42 -17.11
C LEU A 7 17.89 -14.96 -16.92
N LEU A 8 18.34 -14.06 -17.78
CA LEU A 8 18.02 -12.62 -17.75
C LEU A 8 16.50 -12.36 -17.85
N GLY A 9 15.78 -13.08 -18.71
CA GLY A 9 14.33 -12.92 -18.86
C GLY A 9 13.51 -13.43 -17.66
N LYS A 10 14.07 -14.32 -16.82
CA LYS A 10 13.40 -14.78 -15.58
C LYS A 10 13.63 -13.83 -14.42
N GLU A 11 14.79 -13.18 -14.38
CA GLU A 11 15.08 -12.12 -13.40
C GLU A 11 14.15 -10.93 -13.59
N ASP A 12 13.96 -10.50 -14.83
CA ASP A 12 13.06 -9.41 -15.21
C ASP A 12 11.59 -9.66 -14.83
N LYS A 13 11.15 -10.93 -14.79
CA LYS A 13 9.80 -11.31 -14.39
C LYS A 13 9.48 -10.92 -12.94
N PHE A 14 10.38 -11.14 -11.99
CA PHE A 14 10.14 -10.80 -10.58
C PHE A 14 9.97 -9.30 -10.38
N PHE A 15 10.84 -8.50 -10.96
CA PHE A 15 10.71 -7.04 -10.90
C PHE A 15 9.40 -6.57 -11.54
N THR A 16 9.01 -7.14 -12.68
CA THR A 16 7.74 -6.83 -13.34
C THR A 16 6.52 -7.13 -12.46
N LEU A 17 6.52 -8.26 -11.76
CA LEU A 17 5.43 -8.64 -10.87
C LEU A 17 5.39 -7.78 -9.60
N LEU A 18 6.54 -7.46 -9.01
CA LEU A 18 6.61 -6.57 -7.84
C LEU A 18 6.17 -5.15 -8.19
N GLU A 19 6.58 -4.62 -9.35
CA GLU A 19 6.11 -3.33 -9.88
C GLU A 19 4.59 -3.35 -10.13
N ALA A 20 4.06 -4.44 -10.67
CA ALA A 20 2.63 -4.61 -10.88
C ALA A 20 1.86 -4.62 -9.56
N SER A 21 2.38 -5.28 -8.51
CA SER A 21 1.78 -5.25 -7.16
C SER A 21 1.82 -3.85 -6.54
N ALA A 22 2.95 -3.14 -6.61
CA ALA A 22 3.04 -1.75 -6.16
C ALA A 22 2.06 -0.83 -6.93
N HIS A 23 1.87 -1.08 -8.22
CA HIS A 23 0.87 -0.36 -9.02
C HIS A 23 -0.57 -0.65 -8.55
N GLN A 24 -0.90 -1.89 -8.15
CA GLN A 24 -2.22 -2.20 -7.57
C GLN A 24 -2.44 -1.49 -6.23
N ALA A 25 -1.41 -1.38 -5.38
CA ALA A 25 -1.47 -0.60 -4.15
C ALA A 25 -1.82 0.87 -4.45
N HIS A 26 -1.14 1.49 -5.41
CA HIS A 26 -1.45 2.86 -5.85
C HIS A 26 -2.86 2.97 -6.44
N THR A 27 -3.26 2.06 -7.32
CA THR A 27 -4.60 2.04 -7.96
C THR A 27 -5.70 1.94 -6.91
N SER A 28 -5.51 1.15 -5.84
CA SER A 28 -6.49 1.03 -4.76
C SER A 28 -6.69 2.35 -4.00
N VAL A 29 -5.62 3.13 -3.80
CA VAL A 29 -5.71 4.46 -3.18
C VAL A 29 -6.37 5.47 -4.14
N GLN A 30 -6.12 5.39 -5.44
CA GLN A 30 -6.84 6.21 -6.43
C GLN A 30 -8.36 5.92 -6.44
N ALA A 31 -8.75 4.65 -6.29
CA ALA A 31 -10.15 4.29 -6.11
C ALA A 31 -10.72 4.90 -4.81
N LEU A 32 -9.92 4.91 -3.72
CA LEU A 32 -10.32 5.51 -2.45
C LEU A 32 -10.55 7.03 -2.56
N VAL A 33 -9.73 7.75 -3.33
CA VAL A 33 -9.93 9.18 -3.62
C VAL A 33 -11.30 9.43 -4.26
N LYS A 34 -11.67 8.63 -5.25
CA LYS A 34 -12.99 8.73 -5.92
C LYS A 34 -14.13 8.37 -4.97
N PHE A 35 -13.96 7.28 -4.24
CA PHE A 35 -14.94 6.76 -3.30
C PHE A 35 -15.30 7.78 -2.22
N THR A 36 -14.31 8.39 -1.57
CA THR A 36 -14.56 9.36 -0.50
C THR A 36 -15.17 10.66 -0.98
N LYS A 37 -14.89 11.07 -2.22
CA LYS A 37 -15.56 12.22 -2.85
C LYS A 37 -17.04 11.95 -3.20
N ALA A 38 -17.42 10.68 -3.28
CA ALA A 38 -18.77 10.26 -3.67
C ALA A 38 -19.60 9.71 -2.49
N LEU A 39 -19.19 9.91 -1.24
CA LEU A 39 -19.85 9.36 -0.04
C LEU A 39 -21.31 9.78 0.13
N ASP A 40 -21.70 10.92 -0.43
CA ASP A 40 -23.09 11.40 -0.43
C ASP A 40 -23.96 10.78 -1.54
N GLN A 41 -23.35 9.97 -2.43
CA GLN A 41 -24.00 9.28 -3.54
C GLN A 41 -24.03 7.77 -3.28
N GLN A 42 -24.61 7.02 -4.22
CA GLN A 42 -24.53 5.57 -4.19
C GLN A 42 -23.13 5.13 -4.59
N VAL A 43 -22.33 4.64 -3.63
CA VAL A 43 -20.97 4.15 -3.84
C VAL A 43 -20.95 2.62 -3.94
N HIS A 44 -20.03 2.09 -4.76
CA HIS A 44 -19.86 0.67 -5.02
C HIS A 44 -18.45 0.23 -4.66
N LEU A 45 -18.28 -1.06 -4.28
CA LEU A 45 -16.99 -1.64 -3.91
C LEU A 45 -16.24 -2.29 -5.09
N ASP A 46 -16.81 -2.29 -6.29
CA ASP A 46 -16.30 -3.07 -7.41
C ASP A 46 -14.83 -2.78 -7.76
N GLU A 47 -14.42 -1.50 -7.73
CA GLU A 47 -13.03 -1.09 -8.00
C GLU A 47 -12.06 -1.66 -6.96
N PHE A 48 -12.44 -1.72 -5.68
CA PHE A 48 -11.60 -2.26 -4.59
C PHE A 48 -11.50 -3.77 -4.67
N VAL A 49 -12.64 -4.46 -4.86
CA VAL A 49 -12.70 -5.92 -5.03
C VAL A 49 -11.86 -6.34 -6.23
N HIS A 50 -11.96 -5.61 -7.36
CA HIS A 50 -11.18 -5.88 -8.56
C HIS A 50 -9.68 -5.69 -8.31
N SER A 51 -9.27 -4.55 -7.74
CA SER A 51 -7.87 -4.25 -7.44
C SER A 51 -7.25 -5.32 -6.51
N ARG A 52 -7.96 -5.68 -5.44
CA ARG A 52 -7.50 -6.72 -4.52
C ARG A 52 -7.40 -8.10 -5.17
N ARG A 53 -8.39 -8.49 -6.00
CA ARG A 53 -8.34 -9.78 -6.73
C ARG A 53 -7.13 -9.84 -7.64
N LYS A 54 -6.90 -8.78 -8.39
CA LYS A 54 -5.75 -8.69 -9.30
C LYS A 54 -4.42 -8.78 -8.55
N ASP A 55 -4.29 -8.10 -7.41
CA ASP A 55 -3.08 -8.18 -6.61
C ASP A 55 -2.89 -9.55 -5.96
N LYS A 56 -3.97 -10.23 -5.57
CA LYS A 56 -3.92 -11.63 -5.13
C LYS A 56 -3.41 -12.57 -6.23
N GLU A 57 -3.85 -12.38 -7.47
CA GLU A 57 -3.37 -13.15 -8.62
C GLU A 57 -1.87 -12.91 -8.85
N ILE A 58 -1.41 -11.64 -8.79
CA ILE A 58 0.01 -11.29 -8.87
C ILE A 58 0.81 -11.96 -7.75
N THR A 59 0.34 -11.92 -6.51
CA THR A 59 0.99 -12.56 -5.37
C THR A 59 1.12 -14.07 -5.55
N GLN A 60 0.10 -14.74 -6.08
CA GLN A 60 0.14 -16.16 -6.41
C GLN A 60 1.15 -16.45 -7.52
N GLU A 61 1.18 -15.62 -8.57
CA GLU A 61 2.15 -15.76 -9.66
C GLU A 61 3.60 -15.57 -9.18
N ILE A 62 3.85 -14.65 -8.24
CA ILE A 62 5.16 -14.47 -7.60
C ILE A 62 5.54 -15.76 -6.86
N SER A 63 4.66 -16.31 -6.02
CA SER A 63 4.92 -17.54 -5.27
C SER A 63 5.22 -18.73 -6.21
N GLU A 64 4.42 -18.94 -7.25
CA GLU A 64 4.67 -19.98 -8.26
C GLU A 64 6.02 -19.76 -8.99
N ALA A 65 6.35 -18.53 -9.34
CA ALA A 65 7.62 -18.21 -9.98
C ALA A 65 8.81 -18.49 -9.05
N VAL A 66 8.72 -18.19 -7.76
CA VAL A 66 9.74 -18.49 -6.74
C VAL A 66 9.98 -19.99 -6.65
N TYR A 67 8.91 -20.83 -6.63
CA TYR A 67 9.03 -22.28 -6.57
C TYR A 67 9.66 -22.89 -7.83
N THR A 68 9.34 -22.34 -9.01
CA THR A 68 9.72 -22.94 -10.30
C THR A 68 11.03 -22.38 -10.87
N THR A 69 11.59 -21.30 -10.31
CA THR A 69 12.81 -20.69 -10.78
C THR A 69 14.02 -21.16 -9.97
N PHE A 70 15.04 -21.69 -10.63
CA PHE A 70 16.24 -22.22 -9.96
C PHE A 70 17.15 -21.11 -9.43
N ILE A 71 17.33 -20.05 -10.19
CA ILE A 71 18.13 -18.86 -9.82
C ILE A 71 17.20 -17.65 -9.88
N THR A 72 17.19 -16.82 -8.82
CA THR A 72 16.40 -15.59 -8.70
C THR A 72 17.31 -14.37 -8.59
N ALA A 73 16.88 -13.21 -9.09
CA ALA A 73 17.63 -11.95 -9.01
C ALA A 73 17.81 -11.44 -7.57
N LEU A 74 16.89 -11.78 -6.70
CA LEU A 74 16.87 -11.46 -5.27
C LEU A 74 16.76 -12.76 -4.49
N GLU A 75 17.05 -12.73 -3.19
CA GLU A 75 16.74 -13.86 -2.31
C GLU A 75 15.24 -14.17 -2.33
N ARG A 76 14.88 -15.45 -2.36
CA ARG A 76 13.47 -15.89 -2.44
C ARG A 76 12.64 -15.37 -1.29
N GLU A 77 13.20 -15.36 -0.08
CA GLU A 77 12.57 -14.84 1.12
C GLU A 77 12.27 -13.35 1.00
N ASP A 78 13.17 -12.57 0.41
CA ASP A 78 13.00 -11.14 0.19
C ASP A 78 11.89 -10.87 -0.84
N ILE A 79 11.82 -11.65 -1.92
CA ILE A 79 10.74 -11.56 -2.92
C ILE A 79 9.38 -11.84 -2.28
N GLU A 80 9.27 -12.91 -1.50
CA GLU A 80 8.02 -13.28 -0.83
C GLU A 80 7.63 -12.26 0.25
N GLN A 81 8.59 -11.76 1.02
CA GLN A 81 8.36 -10.77 2.05
C GLN A 81 7.83 -9.45 1.45
N LEU A 82 8.46 -8.96 0.36
CA LEU A 82 8.03 -7.75 -0.31
C LEU A 82 6.65 -7.94 -0.96
N SER A 83 6.42 -9.06 -1.65
CA SER A 83 5.12 -9.39 -2.23
C SER A 83 4.00 -9.38 -1.18
N ASN A 84 4.24 -10.03 -0.03
CA ASN A 84 3.29 -10.04 1.08
C ASN A 84 3.07 -8.65 1.71
N ALA A 85 4.10 -7.82 1.79
CA ALA A 85 3.98 -6.46 2.31
C ALA A 85 3.12 -5.60 1.38
N LEU A 86 3.36 -5.64 0.07
CA LEU A 86 2.60 -4.92 -0.94
C LEU A 86 1.12 -5.35 -0.96
N TYR A 87 0.82 -6.66 -0.91
CA TYR A 87 -0.55 -7.20 -0.90
C TYR A 87 -1.40 -6.68 0.28
N LYS A 88 -0.78 -6.37 1.41
CA LYS A 88 -1.50 -5.87 2.59
C LYS A 88 -2.11 -4.49 2.37
N ILE A 89 -1.57 -3.69 1.44
CA ILE A 89 -2.03 -2.31 1.18
C ILE A 89 -3.44 -2.30 0.57
N PRO A 90 -3.70 -2.87 -0.63
CA PRO A 90 -5.04 -2.86 -1.22
C PRO A 90 -6.06 -3.63 -0.36
N LYS A 91 -5.62 -4.67 0.37
CA LYS A 91 -6.45 -5.38 1.34
C LYS A 91 -6.93 -4.50 2.49
N THR A 92 -6.10 -3.56 2.96
CA THR A 92 -6.47 -2.63 4.03
C THR A 92 -7.37 -1.50 3.51
N VAL A 93 -7.11 -1.02 2.29
CA VAL A 93 -7.96 -0.03 1.60
C VAL A 93 -9.37 -0.59 1.36
N GLU A 94 -9.50 -1.84 0.90
CA GLU A 94 -10.80 -2.49 0.74
C GLU A 94 -11.57 -2.55 2.08
N LYS A 95 -10.90 -2.90 3.19
CA LYS A 95 -11.52 -2.93 4.50
C LYS A 95 -12.08 -1.57 4.94
N PHE A 96 -11.38 -0.47 4.65
CA PHE A 96 -11.89 0.86 4.92
C PHE A 96 -13.21 1.09 4.18
N SER A 97 -13.24 0.78 2.88
CA SER A 97 -14.42 0.97 2.05
C SER A 97 -15.60 0.09 2.49
N GLU A 98 -15.34 -1.15 2.87
CA GLU A 98 -16.34 -2.05 3.48
C GLU A 98 -16.91 -1.46 4.79
N ARG A 99 -16.05 -0.89 5.65
CA ARG A 99 -16.47 -0.29 6.92
C ARG A 99 -17.34 0.94 6.73
N VAL A 100 -17.00 1.80 5.77
CA VAL A 100 -17.83 2.95 5.39
C VAL A 100 -19.25 2.52 5.03
N LEU A 101 -19.40 1.44 4.25
CA LEU A 101 -20.72 0.95 3.83
C LEU A 101 -21.54 0.29 4.95
N LEU A 102 -20.91 -0.11 6.06
CA LEU A 102 -21.65 -0.64 7.22
C LEU A 102 -22.40 0.45 7.99
N ALA A 103 -21.91 1.68 7.98
CA ALA A 103 -22.50 2.77 8.75
C ALA A 103 -22.43 4.12 8.01
N PRO A 104 -22.97 4.20 6.76
CA PRO A 104 -22.78 5.36 5.89
C PRO A 104 -23.36 6.66 6.47
N GLN A 105 -24.39 6.58 7.33
CA GLN A 105 -25.00 7.72 7.97
C GLN A 105 -24.06 8.45 8.95
N HIS A 106 -23.05 7.76 9.49
CA HIS A 106 -22.09 8.36 10.44
C HIS A 106 -20.84 8.92 9.74
N VAL A 107 -20.75 8.77 8.41
CA VAL A 107 -19.59 9.18 7.60
C VAL A 107 -19.94 10.37 6.69
N ARG A 108 -21.23 10.68 6.52
CA ARG A 108 -21.67 11.80 5.68
C ARG A 108 -21.09 13.12 6.19
N GLY A 109 -20.56 13.92 5.27
CA GLY A 109 -19.95 15.22 5.58
C GLY A 109 -18.58 15.14 6.26
N ILE A 110 -18.02 13.96 6.45
CA ILE A 110 -16.66 13.79 6.98
C ILE A 110 -15.64 13.97 5.86
N ASP A 111 -14.65 14.81 6.09
CA ASP A 111 -13.56 15.06 5.14
C ASP A 111 -12.36 14.16 5.47
N PHE A 112 -12.03 13.26 4.55
CA PHE A 112 -10.85 12.39 4.60
C PHE A 112 -9.71 12.87 3.69
N SER A 113 -9.82 14.05 3.09
CA SER A 113 -8.91 14.51 2.03
C SER A 113 -7.45 14.57 2.48
N THR A 114 -7.18 15.01 3.71
CA THR A 114 -5.83 15.11 4.26
C THR A 114 -5.16 13.74 4.38
N GLN A 115 -5.85 12.76 5.00
CA GLN A 115 -5.33 11.40 5.15
C GLN A 115 -5.11 10.75 3.78
N ILE A 116 -6.06 10.89 2.87
CA ILE A 116 -5.98 10.32 1.52
C ILE A 116 -4.83 10.93 0.72
N SER A 117 -4.58 12.23 0.84
CA SER A 117 -3.44 12.88 0.20
C SER A 117 -2.10 12.30 0.71
N LEU A 118 -1.99 11.98 2.00
CA LEU A 118 -0.81 11.30 2.55
C LEU A 118 -0.67 9.89 1.97
N LEU A 119 -1.78 9.13 1.83
CA LEU A 119 -1.80 7.80 1.22
C LEU A 119 -1.36 7.82 -0.26
N GLU A 120 -1.84 8.78 -1.04
CA GLU A 120 -1.42 8.94 -2.44
C GLU A 120 0.09 9.18 -2.54
N ARG A 121 0.62 10.07 -1.71
CA ARG A 121 2.06 10.36 -1.67
C ARG A 121 2.88 9.15 -1.20
N ALA A 122 2.39 8.41 -0.20
CA ALA A 122 3.06 7.21 0.30
C ALA A 122 3.10 6.09 -0.75
N THR A 123 1.99 5.80 -1.42
CA THR A 123 1.94 4.76 -2.46
C THR A 123 2.73 5.14 -3.71
N ASN A 124 2.79 6.42 -4.09
CA ASN A 124 3.66 6.90 -5.16
C ASN A 124 5.14 6.71 -4.79
N THR A 125 5.54 7.11 -3.58
CA THR A 125 6.92 6.94 -3.11
C THR A 125 7.31 5.46 -3.06
N LEU A 126 6.43 4.59 -2.57
CA LEU A 126 6.64 3.14 -2.55
C LEU A 126 6.80 2.56 -3.96
N HIS A 127 5.99 3.01 -4.93
CA HIS A 127 6.11 2.58 -6.33
C HIS A 127 7.48 2.96 -6.91
N ASP A 128 7.99 4.17 -6.62
CA ASP A 128 9.32 4.60 -7.04
C ASP A 128 10.44 3.76 -6.38
N MET A 129 10.27 3.37 -5.10
CA MET A 129 11.19 2.46 -4.41
C MET A 129 11.23 1.07 -5.06
N VAL A 130 10.07 0.50 -5.41
CA VAL A 130 10.01 -0.82 -6.08
C VAL A 130 10.71 -0.76 -7.43
N LYS A 131 10.52 0.30 -8.21
CA LYS A 131 11.23 0.50 -9.49
C LYS A 131 12.75 0.57 -9.32
N SER A 132 13.23 1.17 -8.22
CA SER A 132 14.67 1.26 -7.94
C SER A 132 15.34 -0.11 -7.82
N LEU A 133 14.60 -1.17 -7.48
CA LEU A 133 15.14 -2.54 -7.44
C LEU A 133 15.60 -3.02 -8.83
N ARG A 134 14.89 -2.64 -9.90
CA ARG A 134 15.26 -2.96 -11.27
C ARG A 134 16.40 -2.05 -11.79
N ASP A 135 16.38 -0.76 -11.38
CA ASP A 135 17.26 0.30 -11.92
C ASP A 135 18.68 0.29 -11.32
N GLY A 136 19.09 -0.82 -10.67
CA GLY A 136 20.46 -1.01 -10.16
C GLY A 136 20.62 -0.81 -8.65
N MET A 137 19.53 -0.76 -7.90
CA MET A 137 19.51 -0.76 -6.41
C MET A 137 20.37 0.37 -5.80
N ASP A 138 20.23 1.59 -6.31
CA ASP A 138 20.93 2.76 -5.77
C ASP A 138 20.54 3.00 -4.31
N LEU A 139 21.50 2.75 -3.41
CA LEU A 139 21.31 2.82 -1.96
C LEU A 139 20.92 4.22 -1.49
N GLU A 140 21.56 5.27 -2.01
CA GLU A 140 21.28 6.65 -1.60
C GLU A 140 19.86 7.04 -2.02
N ARG A 141 19.46 6.73 -3.25
CA ARG A 141 18.11 6.98 -3.73
C ARG A 141 17.05 6.24 -2.91
N VAL A 142 17.28 4.97 -2.59
CA VAL A 142 16.33 4.18 -1.79
C VAL A 142 16.25 4.70 -0.36
N LYS A 143 17.36 5.15 0.21
CA LYS A 143 17.40 5.79 1.54
C LYS A 143 16.56 7.06 1.56
N ASP A 144 16.74 7.97 0.59
CA ASP A 144 15.95 9.21 0.48
C ASP A 144 14.45 8.93 0.35
N LEU A 145 14.07 7.94 -0.46
CA LEU A 145 12.67 7.54 -0.62
C LEU A 145 12.11 6.92 0.67
N ASN A 146 12.91 6.13 1.39
CA ASN A 146 12.49 5.56 2.68
C ASN A 146 12.32 6.63 3.76
N GLU A 147 13.24 7.60 3.85
CA GLU A 147 13.10 8.76 4.73
C GLU A 147 11.83 9.55 4.42
N LYS A 148 11.49 9.69 3.15
CA LYS A 148 10.22 10.33 2.72
C LYS A 148 8.99 9.53 3.18
N LEU A 149 9.02 8.18 3.13
CA LEU A 149 7.94 7.35 3.66
C LEU A 149 7.79 7.50 5.18
N GLN A 150 8.90 7.49 5.92
CA GLN A 150 8.90 7.73 7.36
C GLN A 150 8.36 9.11 7.72
N TYR A 151 8.72 10.15 6.94
CA TYR A 151 8.17 11.48 7.13
C TYR A 151 6.64 11.51 6.92
N LEU A 152 6.13 10.83 5.88
CA LEU A 152 4.70 10.77 5.58
C LEU A 152 3.92 10.02 6.67
N GLU A 153 4.49 8.96 7.22
CA GLU A 153 3.91 8.25 8.36
C GLU A 153 3.88 9.14 9.61
N GLY A 154 4.97 9.83 9.93
CA GLY A 154 4.97 10.77 11.05
C GLY A 154 4.00 11.94 10.90
N GLU A 155 3.70 12.39 9.67
CA GLU A 155 2.63 13.37 9.43
C GLU A 155 1.23 12.77 9.63
N ALA A 156 1.05 11.49 9.26
CA ALA A 156 -0.21 10.78 9.49
C ALA A 156 -0.48 10.58 10.99
N ASP A 157 0.53 10.23 11.78
CA ASP A 157 0.45 10.12 13.24
C ASP A 157 0.01 11.45 13.89
N LYS A 158 0.64 12.56 13.48
CA LYS A 158 0.26 13.89 13.98
C LYS A 158 -1.18 14.22 13.63
N GLN A 159 -1.59 13.94 12.40
CA GLN A 159 -2.96 14.15 11.95
C GLN A 159 -3.95 13.28 12.75
N MET A 160 -3.58 12.02 13.04
CA MET A 160 -4.39 11.13 13.87
C MET A 160 -4.64 11.71 15.26
N MET A 161 -3.62 12.28 15.90
CA MET A 161 -3.76 12.92 17.22
C MET A 161 -4.70 14.14 17.18
N VAL A 162 -4.70 14.91 16.09
CA VAL A 162 -5.64 16.03 15.90
C VAL A 162 -7.07 15.51 15.77
N LEU A 163 -7.29 14.48 14.96
CA LEU A 163 -8.60 13.86 14.76
C LEU A 163 -9.14 13.24 16.05
N TYR A 164 -8.31 12.56 16.82
CA TYR A 164 -8.72 11.98 18.10
C TYR A 164 -9.07 13.05 19.13
N LYS A 165 -8.34 14.17 19.17
CA LYS A 165 -8.66 15.28 20.06
C LYS A 165 -10.04 15.86 19.74
N ASP A 166 -10.38 16.01 18.47
CA ASP A 166 -11.71 16.44 18.03
C ASP A 166 -12.78 15.38 18.39
N LEU A 167 -12.52 14.13 18.01
CA LEU A 167 -13.44 13.01 18.19
C LEU A 167 -13.81 12.77 19.66
N PHE A 168 -12.87 12.96 20.58
CA PHE A 168 -13.08 12.79 22.04
C PHE A 168 -13.44 14.08 22.77
N SER A 169 -13.77 15.16 22.05
CA SER A 169 -14.19 16.44 22.63
C SER A 169 -15.53 16.40 23.40
N GLY A 170 -16.32 15.34 23.22
CA GLY A 170 -17.67 15.22 23.74
C GLY A 170 -18.75 15.86 22.86
N MET A 171 -18.38 16.40 21.69
CA MET A 171 -19.30 17.03 20.74
C MET A 171 -19.92 16.06 19.74
N HIS A 172 -19.40 14.83 19.66
CA HIS A 172 -19.83 13.82 18.69
C HIS A 172 -20.76 12.78 19.35
N GLU A 173 -21.63 12.23 18.54
CA GLU A 173 -22.52 11.13 18.95
C GLU A 173 -21.69 9.85 19.19
N PRO A 174 -21.93 9.08 20.28
CA PRO A 174 -21.07 7.96 20.68
C PRO A 174 -20.83 6.91 19.60
N LEU A 175 -21.84 6.55 18.79
CA LEU A 175 -21.68 5.59 17.71
C LEU A 175 -20.84 6.18 16.56
N GLN A 176 -20.98 7.47 16.27
CA GLN A 176 -20.14 8.17 15.32
C GLN A 176 -18.66 8.16 15.76
N VAL A 177 -18.38 8.36 17.05
CA VAL A 177 -17.02 8.26 17.62
C VAL A 177 -16.41 6.88 17.33
N ILE A 178 -17.17 5.80 17.57
CA ILE A 178 -16.70 4.43 17.35
C ILE A 178 -16.40 4.20 15.85
N VAL A 179 -17.33 4.60 14.98
CA VAL A 179 -17.18 4.42 13.51
C VAL A 179 -16.00 5.20 12.97
N LEU A 180 -15.89 6.49 13.30
CA LEU A 180 -14.82 7.34 12.77
C LEU A 180 -13.46 6.92 13.33
N LYS A 181 -13.38 6.51 14.60
CA LYS A 181 -12.14 5.97 15.16
C LYS A 181 -11.64 4.76 14.37
N ASP A 182 -12.51 3.76 14.09
CA ASP A 182 -12.16 2.57 13.31
C ASP A 182 -11.70 2.94 11.89
N LEU A 183 -12.34 3.92 11.25
CA LEU A 183 -12.00 4.39 9.92
C LEU A 183 -10.64 5.12 9.88
N TYR A 184 -10.38 6.00 10.84
CA TYR A 184 -9.10 6.71 10.93
C TYR A 184 -7.94 5.74 11.17
N GLU A 185 -8.11 4.75 12.05
CA GLU A 185 -7.13 3.69 12.30
C GLU A 185 -6.86 2.83 11.05
N LEU A 186 -7.87 2.61 10.20
CA LEU A 186 -7.66 1.89 8.95
C LEU A 186 -6.85 2.71 7.93
N LEU A 187 -7.07 4.02 7.84
CA LEU A 187 -6.28 4.90 6.94
C LEU A 187 -4.83 5.00 7.41
N GLU A 188 -4.60 5.21 8.70
CA GLU A 188 -3.26 5.20 9.29
C GLU A 188 -2.55 3.87 9.02
N LYS A 189 -3.24 2.75 9.21
CA LYS A 189 -2.69 1.42 8.92
C LYS A 189 -2.29 1.22 7.46
N VAL A 190 -2.92 1.89 6.49
CA VAL A 190 -2.49 1.84 5.08
C VAL A 190 -1.13 2.52 4.92
N ILE A 191 -0.89 3.66 5.58
CA ILE A 191 0.42 4.34 5.58
C ILE A 191 1.49 3.47 6.24
N ASP A 192 1.20 2.88 7.39
CA ASP A 192 2.06 1.91 8.05
C ASP A 192 2.49 0.78 7.11
N ARG A 193 1.54 0.23 6.33
CA ARG A 193 1.85 -0.82 5.35
C ARG A 193 2.79 -0.34 4.24
N CYS A 194 2.65 0.92 3.81
CA CYS A 194 3.59 1.50 2.84
C CYS A 194 4.99 1.64 3.44
N ARG A 195 5.12 2.13 4.68
CA ARG A 195 6.39 2.22 5.42
C ARG A 195 7.00 0.83 5.62
N ASP A 196 6.22 -0.17 6.05
CA ASP A 196 6.70 -1.54 6.23
C ASP A 196 7.28 -2.10 4.93
N ALA A 197 6.59 -1.92 3.79
CA ALA A 197 7.08 -2.35 2.48
C ALA A 197 8.36 -1.59 2.08
N GLY A 198 8.45 -0.29 2.34
CA GLY A 198 9.65 0.52 2.12
C GLY A 198 10.86 0.02 2.92
N ASN A 199 10.64 -0.37 4.18
CA ASN A 199 11.68 -0.96 5.02
C ASN A 199 12.18 -2.30 4.44
N VAL A 200 11.29 -3.15 3.92
CA VAL A 200 11.69 -4.39 3.23
C VAL A 200 12.57 -4.07 2.01
N ILE A 201 12.19 -3.09 1.18
CA ILE A 201 12.99 -2.67 0.02
C ILE A 201 14.37 -2.16 0.45
N SER A 202 14.44 -1.34 1.50
CA SER A 202 15.70 -0.84 2.04
C SER A 202 16.62 -1.97 2.50
N HIS A 203 16.08 -3.01 3.15
CA HIS A 203 16.82 -4.21 3.53
C HIS A 203 17.35 -4.98 2.33
N ILE A 204 16.52 -5.14 1.27
CA ILE A 204 16.93 -5.80 0.03
C ILE A 204 18.13 -5.07 -0.59
N VAL A 205 18.04 -3.74 -0.71
CA VAL A 205 19.11 -2.93 -1.30
C VAL A 205 20.39 -2.98 -0.46
N LEU A 206 20.28 -2.89 0.87
CA LEU A 206 21.44 -3.00 1.78
C LEU A 206 22.16 -4.35 1.69
N LYS A 207 21.45 -5.45 1.41
CA LYS A 207 22.07 -6.77 1.21
C LYS A 207 22.82 -6.91 -0.11
N ASN A 208 22.45 -6.10 -1.12
CA ASN A 208 22.92 -6.22 -2.50
C ASN A 208 23.86 -5.07 -2.94
N SER A 209 24.18 -4.12 -2.03
CA SER A 209 25.05 -2.97 -2.26
C SER A 209 26.51 -3.17 -1.82
#